data_17a460a1581e7c6e6a509b544b475485
#
_entry.id   17a460a1581e7c6e6a509b544b475485
#
_cell.length_a   1.000
_cell.length_b   1.000
_cell.length_c   1.000
_cell.angle_alpha   90.00
_cell.angle_beta   90.00
_cell.angle_gamma   90.00
#
_symmetry.space_group_name_H-M   'P 1'
#
loop_
_entity.id
_entity.type
_entity.pdbx_description
1 polymer ?
#
loop_
_entity_poly.entity_id
_entity_poly.type
_entity_poly.pdbx_seq_one_letter_code
_entity_poly.pdbx_strand_id
1 'polypeptide(L)'
;EVYGFSHGFLGHSRKSRQGISCSVIGGEGDSMQRDYWYSAARRVNNLDSARDVGEKTANRTLRRLGARRVPTCQVPVIYEAPIASSLLSHFISAISGGALYRKASFLLDHLGKQVFPDFVRIHEQPLLIGAMGSASFDSEGVATAPRDIVKDGVLQGYVLGSYSARRLKMETTGNAGGVHNLTIDPGEQGLEEMIKSIEKGFLVTELIGFGINGVTGDYSRGASGLWIEKGEICHPVEEVTVAGNLKDIFRNIVAVGNDIDVRRSTRCGSILVDGLTIAGE
;
A
#
# COMPACT_ATOMS: atom_id res chain seq x y z
N GLU A 1 8.87 -17.40 -18.28
CA GLU A 1 9.82 -17.71 -17.21
C GLU A 1 9.86 -19.23 -17.03
N VAL A 2 11.06 -19.81 -16.99
CA VAL A 2 11.29 -21.21 -16.66
C VAL A 2 12.26 -21.23 -15.49
N TYR A 3 11.97 -22.02 -14.48
CA TYR A 3 12.81 -22.21 -13.31
C TYR A 3 13.07 -23.69 -13.08
N GLY A 4 14.32 -24.06 -12.88
CA GLY A 4 14.72 -25.43 -12.58
C GLY A 4 15.94 -25.49 -11.68
N PHE A 5 16.06 -26.56 -10.88
CA PHE A 5 17.22 -26.80 -10.04
C PHE A 5 17.58 -28.29 -9.93
N SER A 6 18.79 -28.58 -9.45
CA SER A 6 19.40 -29.92 -9.47
C SER A 6 18.66 -31.03 -8.73
N HIS A 7 17.73 -30.68 -7.82
CA HIS A 7 16.90 -31.65 -7.07
C HIS A 7 15.64 -32.09 -7.86
N GLY A 8 15.58 -31.83 -9.17
CA GLY A 8 14.56 -32.35 -10.06
C GLY A 8 13.34 -31.47 -10.29
N PHE A 9 13.28 -30.26 -9.72
CA PHE A 9 12.19 -29.33 -10.01
C PHE A 9 12.41 -28.64 -11.37
N LEU A 10 11.36 -28.61 -12.18
CA LEU A 10 11.28 -27.80 -13.40
C LEU A 10 9.88 -27.17 -13.47
N GLY A 11 9.80 -25.87 -13.27
CA GLY A 11 8.56 -25.10 -13.35
C GLY A 11 8.58 -24.09 -14.48
N HIS A 12 7.43 -23.78 -15.05
CA HIS A 12 7.30 -22.69 -16.00
C HIS A 12 6.09 -21.82 -15.67
N SER A 13 6.19 -20.54 -15.96
CA SER A 13 5.06 -19.61 -15.87
C SER A 13 5.02 -18.69 -17.07
N ARG A 14 3.81 -18.34 -17.51
CA ARG A 14 3.56 -17.35 -18.55
C ARG A 14 2.73 -16.23 -17.98
N LYS A 15 3.21 -15.00 -18.12
CA LYS A 15 2.54 -13.80 -17.61
C LYS A 15 2.48 -12.77 -18.72
N SER A 16 1.34 -12.12 -18.91
CA SER A 16 1.19 -10.92 -19.71
C SER A 16 0.91 -9.73 -18.79
N ARG A 17 1.34 -8.56 -19.19
CA ARG A 17 0.98 -7.29 -18.56
C ARG A 17 0.82 -6.27 -19.65
N GLN A 18 -0.32 -5.60 -19.65
CA GLN A 18 -0.64 -4.48 -20.50
C GLN A 18 -0.83 -3.24 -19.63
N GLY A 19 -0.55 -2.08 -20.15
CA GLY A 19 -0.76 -0.84 -19.42
C GLY A 19 -0.81 0.36 -20.34
N ILE A 20 -1.53 1.36 -19.91
CA ILE A 20 -1.59 2.69 -20.50
C ILE A 20 -1.42 3.69 -19.37
N SER A 21 -0.66 4.75 -19.60
CA SER A 21 -0.45 5.81 -18.62
C SER A 21 -0.46 7.18 -19.29
N CYS A 22 -0.86 8.17 -18.52
CA CYS A 22 -0.83 9.57 -18.92
C CYS A 22 -0.24 10.40 -17.77
N SER A 23 0.53 11.42 -18.10
CA SER A 23 1.01 12.44 -17.16
C SER A 23 0.68 13.80 -17.73
N VAL A 24 0.14 14.69 -16.91
CA VAL A 24 -0.27 16.04 -17.31
C VAL A 24 0.40 17.05 -16.36
N ILE A 25 0.83 18.17 -16.95
CA ILE A 25 1.30 19.34 -16.22
C ILE A 25 0.28 20.46 -16.50
N GLY A 26 -0.17 21.13 -15.43
CA GLY A 26 -1.08 22.27 -15.50
C GLY A 26 -0.57 23.42 -14.67
N GLY A 27 -1.00 24.65 -14.95
CA GLY A 27 -0.54 25.87 -14.30
C GLY A 27 0.59 26.58 -15.07
N GLU A 28 1.07 27.70 -14.54
CA GLU A 28 2.13 28.52 -15.12
C GLU A 28 3.19 28.86 -14.05
N GLY A 29 4.45 28.99 -14.48
CA GLY A 29 5.58 29.37 -13.61
C GLY A 29 5.71 28.45 -12.38
N ASP A 30 5.88 29.06 -11.23
CA ASP A 30 6.07 28.33 -9.95
C ASP A 30 4.79 27.65 -9.44
N SER A 31 3.62 27.93 -10.03
CA SER A 31 2.35 27.29 -9.68
C SER A 31 2.06 26.01 -10.46
N MET A 32 3.00 25.56 -11.30
CA MET A 32 2.82 24.34 -12.08
C MET A 32 2.65 23.12 -11.18
N GLN A 33 1.63 22.33 -11.48
CA GLN A 33 1.36 21.06 -10.84
C GLN A 33 1.40 19.91 -11.85
N ARG A 34 1.86 18.75 -11.41
CA ARG A 34 1.90 17.54 -12.22
C ARG A 34 1.20 16.41 -11.46
N ASP A 35 0.40 15.67 -12.18
CA ASP A 35 -0.08 14.38 -11.70
C ASP A 35 -0.11 13.37 -12.84
N TYR A 36 -0.35 12.11 -12.53
CA TYR A 36 -0.42 11.02 -13.48
C TYR A 36 -1.52 10.03 -13.10
N TRP A 37 -1.95 9.30 -14.09
CA TRP A 37 -2.79 8.12 -13.88
C TRP A 37 -2.40 7.01 -14.84
N TYR A 38 -2.76 5.80 -14.50
CA TYR A 38 -2.52 4.64 -15.35
C TYR A 38 -3.58 3.58 -15.15
N SER A 39 -3.78 2.75 -16.17
CA SER A 39 -4.48 1.47 -16.10
C SER A 39 -3.51 0.35 -16.38
N ALA A 40 -3.64 -0.78 -15.68
CA ALA A 40 -2.81 -1.96 -15.88
C ALA A 40 -3.62 -3.24 -15.65
N ALA A 41 -3.49 -4.20 -16.57
CA ALA A 41 -4.21 -5.46 -16.52
C ALA A 41 -3.44 -6.60 -17.20
N ARG A 42 -3.87 -7.84 -16.98
CA ARG A 42 -3.36 -9.01 -17.69
C ARG A 42 -3.88 -9.11 -19.13
N ARG A 43 -5.07 -8.59 -19.38
CA ARG A 43 -5.73 -8.62 -20.68
C ARG A 43 -6.04 -7.20 -21.13
N VAL A 44 -5.89 -6.93 -22.44
CA VAL A 44 -6.17 -5.60 -23.02
C VAL A 44 -7.61 -5.16 -22.73
N ASN A 45 -8.56 -6.06 -22.83
CA ASN A 45 -9.99 -5.77 -22.61
C ASN A 45 -10.34 -5.37 -21.16
N ASN A 46 -9.42 -5.53 -20.22
CA ASN A 46 -9.58 -5.12 -18.83
C ASN A 46 -8.88 -3.79 -18.53
N LEU A 47 -8.30 -3.13 -19.53
CA LEU A 47 -7.75 -1.79 -19.40
C LEU A 47 -8.87 -0.75 -19.50
N ASP A 48 -8.73 0.32 -18.72
CA ASP A 48 -9.51 1.53 -18.93
C ASP A 48 -9.21 2.10 -20.31
N SER A 49 -10.14 2.86 -20.89
CA SER A 49 -9.90 3.52 -22.16
C SER A 49 -8.80 4.59 -22.04
N ALA A 50 -8.12 4.89 -23.14
CA ALA A 50 -7.12 5.96 -23.18
C ALA A 50 -7.74 7.32 -22.77
N ARG A 51 -9.00 7.53 -23.13
CA ARG A 51 -9.77 8.71 -22.78
C ARG A 51 -9.99 8.80 -21.26
N ASP A 52 -10.46 7.73 -20.62
CA ASP A 52 -10.71 7.71 -19.18
C ASP A 52 -9.43 7.94 -18.38
N VAL A 53 -8.30 7.33 -18.81
CA VAL A 53 -6.99 7.56 -18.20
C VAL A 53 -6.57 9.03 -18.37
N GLY A 54 -6.77 9.64 -19.55
CA GLY A 54 -6.47 11.04 -19.80
C GLY A 54 -7.32 12.00 -18.99
N GLU A 55 -8.65 11.79 -18.96
CA GLU A 55 -9.59 12.62 -18.20
C GLU A 55 -9.30 12.52 -16.69
N LYS A 56 -9.04 11.31 -16.16
CA LYS A 56 -8.69 11.14 -14.76
C LYS A 56 -7.37 11.81 -14.42
N THR A 57 -6.36 11.75 -15.30
CA THR A 57 -5.09 12.46 -15.11
C THR A 57 -5.28 13.96 -15.05
N ALA A 58 -6.05 14.52 -15.99
CA ALA A 58 -6.34 15.96 -16.06
C ALA A 58 -7.06 16.42 -14.76
N ASN A 59 -8.10 15.72 -14.35
CA ASN A 59 -8.84 16.03 -13.12
C ASN A 59 -7.94 15.96 -11.88
N ARG A 60 -7.05 14.95 -11.78
CA ARG A 60 -6.07 14.84 -10.70
C ARG A 60 -5.10 16.04 -10.68
N THR A 61 -4.62 16.47 -11.85
CA THR A 61 -3.71 17.62 -11.95
C THR A 61 -4.44 18.92 -11.58
N LEU A 62 -5.65 19.13 -12.10
CA LEU A 62 -6.44 20.34 -11.83
C LEU A 62 -6.74 20.52 -10.34
N ARG A 63 -7.10 19.44 -9.62
CA ARG A 63 -7.40 19.51 -8.18
C ARG A 63 -6.18 19.85 -7.30
N ARG A 64 -4.97 19.88 -7.86
CA ARG A 64 -3.72 20.26 -7.16
C ARG A 64 -3.37 21.73 -7.35
N LEU A 65 -3.99 22.42 -8.31
CA LEU A 65 -3.69 23.82 -8.58
C LEU A 65 -4.07 24.72 -7.39
N GLY A 66 -3.19 25.66 -7.06
CA GLY A 66 -3.38 26.55 -5.91
C GLY A 66 -3.12 25.86 -4.57
N ALA A 67 -2.31 24.81 -4.53
CA ALA A 67 -1.92 24.14 -3.31
C ALA A 67 -1.20 25.10 -2.36
N ARG A 68 -1.41 24.87 -1.05
CA ARG A 68 -0.83 25.68 0.01
C ARG A 68 -0.42 24.81 1.19
N ARG A 69 0.46 25.31 2.03
CA ARG A 69 0.81 24.67 3.29
C ARG A 69 -0.33 24.80 4.30
N VAL A 70 -0.31 23.96 5.31
CA VAL A 70 -1.20 24.05 6.48
C VAL A 70 -0.36 24.11 7.75
N PRO A 71 -0.87 24.75 8.82
CA PRO A 71 -0.19 24.75 10.11
C PRO A 71 0.00 23.33 10.64
N THR A 72 1.07 23.12 11.41
CA THR A 72 1.32 21.86 12.08
C THR A 72 0.16 21.48 13.01
N CYS A 73 -0.40 20.29 12.81
CA CYS A 73 -1.54 19.79 13.58
C CYS A 73 -1.59 18.26 13.59
N GLN A 74 -2.43 17.70 14.44
CA GLN A 74 -2.74 16.29 14.50
C GLN A 74 -4.18 16.07 14.04
N VAL A 75 -4.37 15.23 13.01
CA VAL A 75 -5.68 15.01 12.37
C VAL A 75 -5.79 13.58 11.85
N PRO A 76 -7.01 13.08 11.60
CA PRO A 76 -7.24 11.90 10.79
C PRO A 76 -6.68 12.06 9.37
N VAL A 77 -6.08 10.99 8.85
CA VAL A 77 -5.47 10.97 7.52
C VAL A 77 -6.04 9.82 6.71
N ILE A 78 -6.58 10.13 5.53
CA ILE A 78 -6.95 9.12 4.54
C ILE A 78 -5.77 8.97 3.58
N TYR A 79 -5.29 7.74 3.41
CA TYR A 79 -4.40 7.37 2.31
C TYR A 79 -5.25 6.90 1.14
N GLU A 80 -5.25 7.63 0.00
CA GLU A 80 -5.97 7.20 -1.22
C GLU A 80 -5.51 5.80 -1.65
N ALA A 81 -6.39 4.93 -2.16
CA ALA A 81 -6.10 3.52 -2.44
C ALA A 81 -4.75 3.24 -3.15
N PRO A 82 -4.34 4.00 -4.21
CA PRO A 82 -3.03 3.80 -4.84
C PRO A 82 -1.85 4.06 -3.90
N ILE A 83 -2.04 4.92 -2.89
CA ILE A 83 -1.01 5.33 -1.92
C ILE A 83 -1.05 4.45 -0.67
N ALA A 84 -2.23 4.02 -0.25
CA ALA A 84 -2.47 3.15 0.91
C ALA A 84 -1.67 1.83 0.84
N SER A 85 -1.48 1.29 -0.37
CA SER A 85 -0.64 0.11 -0.59
C SER A 85 0.80 0.25 -0.07
N SER A 86 1.29 1.49 0.13
CA SER A 86 2.62 1.74 0.70
C SER A 86 2.68 1.37 2.19
N LEU A 87 1.60 1.56 2.95
CA LEU A 87 1.51 1.15 4.35
C LEU A 87 1.66 -0.37 4.48
N LEU A 88 0.97 -1.13 3.61
CA LEU A 88 1.11 -2.58 3.55
C LEU A 88 2.53 -3.01 3.15
N SER A 89 3.19 -2.27 2.26
CA SER A 89 4.59 -2.54 1.88
C SER A 89 5.55 -2.37 3.06
N HIS A 90 5.34 -1.36 3.92
CA HIS A 90 6.12 -1.17 5.15
C HIS A 90 5.86 -2.29 6.17
N PHE A 91 4.60 -2.71 6.31
CA PHE A 91 4.23 -3.86 7.15
C PHE A 91 4.93 -5.14 6.68
N ILE A 92 4.83 -5.50 5.38
CA ILE A 92 5.48 -6.68 4.81
C ILE A 92 7.02 -6.61 4.96
N SER A 93 7.61 -5.43 4.79
CA SER A 93 9.04 -5.25 5.00
C SER A 93 9.45 -5.56 6.45
N ALA A 94 8.65 -5.12 7.44
CA ALA A 94 8.91 -5.36 8.85
C ALA A 94 8.79 -6.83 9.24
N ILE A 95 7.90 -7.60 8.62
CA ILE A 95 7.72 -9.05 8.89
C ILE A 95 8.49 -9.93 7.89
N SER A 96 9.35 -9.35 7.05
CA SER A 96 10.20 -10.12 6.14
C SER A 96 11.31 -10.84 6.88
N GLY A 97 11.60 -12.07 6.47
CA GLY A 97 12.63 -12.88 7.09
C GLY A 97 14.00 -12.19 7.14
N GLY A 98 14.31 -11.38 6.10
CA GLY A 98 15.55 -10.58 6.05
C GLY A 98 15.66 -9.54 7.15
N ALA A 99 14.58 -8.83 7.47
CA ALA A 99 14.55 -7.89 8.58
C ALA A 99 14.61 -8.61 9.94
N LEU A 100 13.88 -9.70 10.07
CA LEU A 100 13.75 -10.44 11.34
C LEU A 100 15.06 -11.10 11.78
N TYR A 101 15.74 -11.88 10.91
CA TYR A 101 16.97 -12.55 11.34
C TYR A 101 18.13 -11.57 11.60
N ARG A 102 18.12 -10.39 10.99
CA ARG A 102 19.07 -9.31 11.30
C ARG A 102 18.66 -8.48 12.53
N LYS A 103 17.53 -8.77 13.14
CA LYS A 103 16.93 -8.00 14.24
C LYS A 103 16.71 -6.51 13.89
N ALA A 104 16.40 -6.24 12.64
CA ALA A 104 16.20 -4.91 12.07
C ALA A 104 14.70 -4.68 11.73
N SER A 105 13.82 -4.96 12.69
CA SER A 105 12.39 -4.76 12.55
C SER A 105 11.75 -4.30 13.84
N PHE A 106 10.83 -3.34 13.73
CA PHE A 106 9.99 -2.90 14.84
C PHE A 106 8.90 -3.94 15.21
N LEU A 107 8.70 -4.99 14.39
CA LEU A 107 7.76 -6.09 14.64
C LEU A 107 8.48 -7.39 15.05
N LEU A 108 9.71 -7.30 15.59
CA LEU A 108 10.34 -8.46 16.21
C LEU A 108 9.44 -9.03 17.30
N ASP A 109 9.36 -10.37 17.36
CA ASP A 109 8.60 -11.12 18.38
C ASP A 109 7.10 -10.76 18.46
N HIS A 110 6.51 -10.31 17.34
CA HIS A 110 5.08 -9.98 17.26
C HIS A 110 4.20 -11.11 16.70
N LEU A 111 4.77 -12.26 16.37
CA LEU A 111 3.97 -13.42 15.95
C LEU A 111 2.98 -13.79 17.06
N GLY A 112 1.69 -13.94 16.70
CA GLY A 112 0.61 -14.18 17.64
C GLY A 112 0.16 -12.97 18.45
N LYS A 113 0.68 -11.76 18.17
CA LYS A 113 0.27 -10.52 18.87
C LYS A 113 -0.57 -9.63 17.99
N GLN A 114 -1.39 -8.81 18.63
CA GLN A 114 -2.18 -7.77 17.99
C GLN A 114 -1.29 -6.69 17.39
N VAL A 115 -1.44 -6.43 16.08
CA VAL A 115 -0.72 -5.39 15.33
C VAL A 115 -1.69 -4.38 14.73
N PHE A 116 -2.88 -4.82 14.35
CA PHE A 116 -3.96 -4.04 13.74
C PHE A 116 -5.24 -4.12 14.60
N PRO A 117 -6.26 -3.30 14.35
CA PRO A 117 -7.60 -3.51 14.89
C PRO A 117 -8.18 -4.88 14.48
N ASP A 118 -9.08 -5.41 15.28
CA ASP A 118 -9.67 -6.76 15.15
C ASP A 118 -10.43 -6.97 13.83
N PHE A 119 -10.96 -5.92 13.22
CA PHE A 119 -11.63 -6.03 11.92
C PHE A 119 -10.66 -6.21 10.74
N VAL A 120 -9.35 -6.02 10.96
CA VAL A 120 -8.36 -6.08 9.89
C VAL A 120 -7.93 -7.52 9.63
N ARG A 121 -8.13 -7.94 8.39
CA ARG A 121 -7.56 -9.17 7.83
C ARG A 121 -6.67 -8.84 6.64
N ILE A 122 -5.44 -9.38 6.64
CA ILE A 122 -4.48 -9.28 5.53
C ILE A 122 -4.08 -10.68 5.12
N HIS A 123 -4.26 -11.01 3.84
CA HIS A 123 -4.01 -12.36 3.34
C HIS A 123 -3.35 -12.36 1.95
N GLU A 124 -2.76 -13.50 1.58
CA GLU A 124 -2.23 -13.76 0.25
C GLU A 124 -3.13 -14.72 -0.53
N GLN A 125 -3.27 -14.45 -1.84
CA GLN A 125 -3.96 -15.31 -2.80
C GLN A 125 -3.10 -15.56 -4.05
N PRO A 126 -2.04 -16.37 -3.95
CA PRO A 126 -1.08 -16.55 -5.05
C PRO A 126 -1.66 -17.19 -6.30
N LEU A 127 -2.80 -17.91 -6.19
CA LEU A 127 -3.42 -18.62 -7.29
C LEU A 127 -4.64 -17.90 -7.89
N LEU A 128 -4.83 -16.61 -7.56
CA LEU A 128 -5.94 -15.81 -8.07
C LEU A 128 -5.79 -15.58 -9.58
N ILE A 129 -6.72 -16.14 -10.37
CA ILE A 129 -6.66 -16.11 -11.84
C ILE A 129 -6.71 -14.66 -12.35
N GLY A 130 -5.75 -14.30 -13.19
CA GLY A 130 -5.70 -12.98 -13.83
C GLY A 130 -5.20 -11.84 -12.94
N ALA A 131 -4.95 -12.07 -11.65
CA ALA A 131 -4.40 -11.05 -10.77
C ALA A 131 -2.90 -10.81 -11.02
N MET A 132 -2.44 -9.60 -10.67
CA MET A 132 -1.12 -9.10 -11.07
C MET A 132 0.05 -9.81 -10.37
N GLY A 133 -0.15 -10.29 -9.15
CA GLY A 133 0.87 -10.97 -8.34
C GLY A 133 0.76 -12.48 -8.30
N SER A 134 -0.03 -13.12 -9.18
CA SER A 134 -0.22 -14.57 -9.14
C SER A 134 1.04 -15.33 -9.56
N ALA A 135 1.39 -16.36 -8.78
CA ALA A 135 2.48 -17.28 -9.04
C ALA A 135 2.20 -18.60 -8.34
N SER A 136 2.47 -19.74 -9.00
CA SER A 136 2.30 -21.08 -8.44
C SER A 136 3.51 -21.55 -7.61
N PHE A 137 4.64 -20.90 -7.77
CA PHE A 137 5.86 -21.11 -6.99
C PHE A 137 6.59 -19.78 -6.82
N ASP A 138 7.39 -19.67 -5.77
CA ASP A 138 8.20 -18.52 -5.46
C ASP A 138 9.54 -18.52 -6.25
N SER A 139 10.42 -17.54 -6.00
CA SER A 139 11.71 -17.43 -6.69
C SER A 139 12.70 -18.56 -6.39
N GLU A 140 12.41 -19.43 -5.42
CA GLU A 140 13.21 -20.61 -5.07
C GLU A 140 12.53 -21.90 -5.55
N GLY A 141 11.39 -21.81 -6.25
CA GLY A 141 10.63 -22.98 -6.74
C GLY A 141 9.76 -23.64 -5.66
N VAL A 142 9.58 -22.99 -4.51
CA VAL A 142 8.68 -23.48 -3.46
C VAL A 142 7.25 -23.16 -3.84
N ALA A 143 6.35 -24.14 -3.71
CA ALA A 143 4.94 -23.96 -4.01
C ALA A 143 4.33 -22.86 -3.12
N THR A 144 3.56 -21.97 -3.73
CA THR A 144 2.83 -20.93 -3.02
C THR A 144 1.46 -21.44 -2.58
N ALA A 145 0.94 -20.92 -1.48
CA ALA A 145 -0.38 -21.27 -0.97
C ALA A 145 -1.13 -20.03 -0.44
N PRO A 146 -2.47 -20.01 -0.53
CA PRO A 146 -3.27 -18.98 0.15
C PRO A 146 -3.04 -19.08 1.66
N ARG A 147 -2.91 -17.93 2.32
CA ARG A 147 -2.76 -17.88 3.78
C ARG A 147 -3.16 -16.52 4.35
N ASP A 148 -3.57 -16.52 5.60
CA ASP A 148 -3.70 -15.30 6.38
C ASP A 148 -2.33 -14.89 6.93
N ILE A 149 -1.96 -13.64 6.73
CA ILE A 149 -0.78 -12.99 7.33
C ILE A 149 -1.21 -12.28 8.61
N VAL A 150 -2.38 -11.63 8.56
CA VAL A 150 -3.06 -11.05 9.72
C VAL A 150 -4.50 -11.55 9.71
N LYS A 151 -4.99 -12.01 10.86
CA LYS A 151 -6.38 -12.38 11.06
C LYS A 151 -6.86 -11.80 12.38
N ASP A 152 -8.02 -11.16 12.37
CA ASP A 152 -8.60 -10.48 13.52
C ASP A 152 -7.58 -9.51 14.17
N GLY A 153 -6.82 -8.77 13.33
CA GLY A 153 -5.75 -7.87 13.74
C GLY A 153 -4.46 -8.52 14.26
N VAL A 154 -4.44 -9.83 14.46
CA VAL A 154 -3.31 -10.59 15.02
C VAL A 154 -2.39 -11.12 13.93
N LEU A 155 -1.07 -10.91 14.08
CA LEU A 155 -0.06 -11.43 13.17
C LEU A 155 0.01 -12.96 13.22
N GLN A 156 -0.33 -13.63 12.10
CA GLN A 156 -0.39 -15.10 12.00
C GLN A 156 0.91 -15.72 11.47
N GLY A 157 1.71 -14.95 10.71
CA GLY A 157 2.92 -15.51 10.10
C GLY A 157 3.83 -14.45 9.51
N TYR A 158 5.08 -14.83 9.33
CA TYR A 158 6.10 -14.02 8.69
C TYR A 158 6.18 -14.30 7.17
N VAL A 159 6.94 -13.48 6.44
CA VAL A 159 7.20 -13.62 5.00
C VAL A 159 8.61 -14.16 4.80
N LEU A 160 8.73 -15.47 4.55
CA LEU A 160 10.00 -16.21 4.61
C LEU A 160 10.31 -16.94 3.28
N GLY A 161 11.52 -16.71 2.74
CA GLY A 161 12.16 -17.65 1.82
C GLY A 161 12.98 -18.70 2.59
N SER A 162 13.52 -19.71 1.92
CA SER A 162 14.21 -20.85 2.53
C SER A 162 15.43 -20.45 3.37
N TYR A 163 16.21 -19.48 2.91
CA TYR A 163 17.38 -19.01 3.68
C TYR A 163 16.97 -18.35 5.00
N SER A 164 16.04 -17.40 4.95
CA SER A 164 15.59 -16.68 6.14
C SER A 164 14.84 -17.58 7.12
N ALA A 165 14.05 -18.54 6.62
CA ALA A 165 13.38 -19.55 7.43
C ALA A 165 14.40 -20.37 8.23
N ARG A 166 15.44 -20.91 7.59
CA ARG A 166 16.53 -21.63 8.27
C ARG A 166 17.23 -20.77 9.34
N ARG A 167 17.51 -19.49 9.03
CA ARG A 167 18.12 -18.56 9.99
C ARG A 167 17.25 -18.33 11.23
N LEU A 168 15.93 -18.35 11.06
CA LEU A 168 14.93 -18.16 12.12
C LEU A 168 14.49 -19.49 12.77
N LYS A 169 14.99 -20.64 12.31
CA LYS A 169 14.57 -21.99 12.71
C LYS A 169 13.07 -22.22 12.50
N MET A 170 12.57 -21.72 11.36
CA MET A 170 11.18 -21.83 10.90
C MET A 170 11.13 -22.50 9.53
N GLU A 171 9.93 -22.81 9.05
CA GLU A 171 9.70 -23.28 7.69
C GLU A 171 9.53 -22.13 6.72
N THR A 172 9.89 -22.33 5.44
CA THR A 172 9.63 -21.37 4.38
C THR A 172 8.12 -21.21 4.17
N THR A 173 7.71 -19.98 3.83
CA THR A 173 6.31 -19.67 3.54
C THR A 173 6.02 -19.55 2.04
N GLY A 174 6.98 -19.97 1.18
CA GLY A 174 6.84 -19.81 -0.28
C GLY A 174 6.88 -18.34 -0.73
N ASN A 175 7.66 -17.53 -0.03
CA ASN A 175 7.74 -16.09 -0.28
C ASN A 175 9.15 -15.60 -0.62
N ALA A 176 9.99 -16.46 -1.17
CA ALA A 176 11.22 -15.98 -1.78
C ALA A 176 10.87 -15.05 -2.95
N GLY A 177 11.28 -13.77 -2.86
CA GLY A 177 10.90 -12.74 -3.82
C GLY A 177 9.69 -11.88 -3.42
N GLY A 178 9.01 -12.18 -2.32
CA GLY A 178 7.95 -11.34 -1.74
C GLY A 178 6.57 -11.99 -1.68
N VAL A 179 5.54 -11.17 -1.51
CA VAL A 179 4.15 -11.60 -1.34
C VAL A 179 3.40 -11.68 -2.68
N HIS A 180 2.35 -12.49 -2.71
CA HIS A 180 1.57 -12.79 -3.92
C HIS A 180 0.11 -12.37 -3.75
N ASN A 181 -0.33 -11.34 -4.51
CA ASN A 181 -1.68 -10.78 -4.41
C ASN A 181 -2.09 -10.51 -2.96
N LEU A 182 -1.23 -9.75 -2.27
CA LEU A 182 -1.51 -9.31 -0.91
C LEU A 182 -2.79 -8.49 -0.90
N THR A 183 -3.75 -8.88 -0.08
CA THR A 183 -5.03 -8.19 0.04
C THR A 183 -5.29 -7.84 1.50
N ILE A 184 -5.69 -6.62 1.77
CA ILE A 184 -6.40 -6.25 2.98
C ILE A 184 -7.88 -6.26 2.67
N ASP A 185 -8.67 -6.92 3.50
CA ASP A 185 -10.11 -7.03 3.27
C ASP A 185 -10.77 -5.64 3.35
N PRO A 186 -11.64 -5.28 2.39
CA PRO A 186 -12.33 -4.00 2.41
C PRO A 186 -13.40 -3.97 3.50
N GLY A 187 -13.64 -2.78 4.04
CA GLY A 187 -14.84 -2.48 4.81
C GLY A 187 -16.02 -2.11 3.90
N GLU A 188 -17.04 -1.52 4.50
CA GLU A 188 -18.27 -1.14 3.79
C GLU A 188 -18.18 0.23 3.11
N GLN A 189 -17.39 1.14 3.65
CA GLN A 189 -17.29 2.53 3.21
C GLN A 189 -16.36 2.70 2.01
N GLY A 190 -16.74 3.59 1.09
CA GLY A 190 -15.87 4.09 0.03
C GLY A 190 -15.12 5.36 0.46
N LEU A 191 -14.23 5.86 -0.42
CA LEU A 191 -13.45 7.06 -0.16
C LEU A 191 -14.33 8.29 0.16
N GLU A 192 -15.42 8.48 -0.57
CA GLU A 192 -16.33 9.63 -0.35
C GLU A 192 -17.02 9.57 1.01
N GLU A 193 -17.41 8.39 1.46
CA GLU A 193 -18.03 8.18 2.77
C GLU A 193 -17.03 8.41 3.91
N MET A 194 -15.77 7.98 3.72
CA MET A 194 -14.70 8.30 4.66
C MET A 194 -14.46 9.80 4.75
N ILE A 195 -14.43 10.53 3.63
CA ILE A 195 -14.28 11.99 3.62
C ILE A 195 -15.43 12.64 4.41
N LYS A 196 -16.67 12.23 4.16
CA LYS A 196 -17.88 12.76 4.85
C LYS A 196 -17.86 12.49 6.36
N SER A 197 -17.16 11.47 6.83
CA SER A 197 -17.06 11.14 8.26
C SER A 197 -16.06 12.00 9.03
N ILE A 198 -15.28 12.83 8.35
CA ILE A 198 -14.17 13.61 8.95
C ILE A 198 -14.57 15.08 9.07
N GLU A 199 -14.53 15.63 10.31
CA GLU A 199 -14.75 17.05 10.55
C GLU A 199 -13.55 17.90 10.08
N LYS A 200 -12.33 17.43 10.34
CA LYS A 200 -11.08 18.05 9.90
C LYS A 200 -10.03 16.96 9.65
N GLY A 201 -9.39 16.95 8.46
CA GLY A 201 -8.44 15.90 8.12
C GLY A 201 -7.68 16.14 6.83
N PHE A 202 -6.91 15.14 6.43
CA PHE A 202 -6.06 15.21 5.25
C PHE A 202 -6.18 13.96 4.38
N LEU A 203 -6.52 14.12 3.10
CA LEU A 203 -6.47 13.06 2.10
C LEU A 203 -5.12 13.09 1.38
N VAL A 204 -4.26 12.13 1.65
CA VAL A 204 -2.95 11.96 0.99
C VAL A 204 -3.15 11.35 -0.38
N THR A 205 -2.70 12.06 -1.42
CA THR A 205 -2.75 11.59 -2.83
C THR A 205 -1.37 11.34 -3.43
N GLU A 206 -0.31 11.81 -2.75
CA GLU A 206 1.08 11.58 -3.12
C GLU A 206 1.97 11.53 -1.88
N LEU A 207 2.97 10.65 -1.89
CA LEU A 207 4.00 10.55 -0.86
C LEU A 207 5.39 10.70 -1.51
N ILE A 208 6.23 11.51 -0.89
CA ILE A 208 7.57 11.86 -1.36
C ILE A 208 8.62 11.41 -0.33
N GLY A 209 9.80 10.99 -0.82
CA GLY A 209 10.92 10.62 0.05
C GLY A 209 10.79 9.22 0.69
N PHE A 210 11.77 8.87 1.54
CA PHE A 210 11.95 7.53 2.13
C PHE A 210 12.13 7.59 3.66
N GLY A 211 11.45 8.50 4.34
CA GLY A 211 11.58 8.75 5.77
C GLY A 211 10.96 7.65 6.64
N ILE A 212 11.42 6.40 6.53
CA ILE A 212 10.98 5.27 7.34
C ILE A 212 12.17 4.61 8.01
N ASN A 213 12.12 4.44 9.33
CA ASN A 213 13.07 3.64 10.09
C ASN A 213 12.47 2.26 10.36
N GLY A 214 12.94 1.24 9.65
CA GLY A 214 12.44 -0.13 9.79
C GLY A 214 12.72 -0.77 11.15
N VAL A 215 13.66 -0.24 11.94
CA VAL A 215 14.01 -0.76 13.27
C VAL A 215 13.09 -0.22 14.36
N THR A 216 12.82 1.09 14.33
CA THR A 216 12.01 1.78 15.35
C THR A 216 10.54 1.89 14.96
N GLY A 217 10.25 1.88 13.67
CA GLY A 217 8.93 2.13 13.12
C GLY A 217 8.64 3.62 12.85
N ASP A 218 9.61 4.51 13.05
CA ASP A 218 9.41 5.92 12.79
C ASP A 218 9.09 6.16 11.32
N TYR A 219 8.06 6.97 11.10
CA TYR A 219 7.50 7.31 9.80
C TYR A 219 7.44 8.82 9.65
N SER A 220 8.08 9.34 8.62
CA SER A 220 8.07 10.77 8.31
C SER A 220 8.25 10.94 6.80
N ARG A 221 7.16 11.24 6.07
CA ARG A 221 7.19 11.34 4.62
C ARG A 221 6.60 12.66 4.14
N GLY A 222 7.28 13.29 3.20
CA GLY A 222 6.70 14.38 2.45
C GLY A 222 5.40 13.93 1.78
N ALA A 223 4.41 14.79 1.76
CA ALA A 223 3.10 14.48 1.22
C ALA A 223 2.48 15.68 0.49
N SER A 224 1.66 15.35 -0.49
CA SER A 224 0.69 16.26 -1.11
C SER A 224 -0.68 15.61 -1.12
N GLY A 225 -1.73 16.43 -1.07
CA GLY A 225 -3.08 15.91 -0.99
C GLY A 225 -4.13 16.99 -0.93
N LEU A 226 -5.24 16.68 -0.28
CA LEU A 226 -6.42 17.53 -0.21
C LEU A 226 -6.84 17.70 1.26
N TRP A 227 -7.06 18.93 1.67
CA TRP A 227 -7.55 19.25 3.01
C TRP A 227 -9.06 19.03 3.11
N ILE A 228 -9.47 18.41 4.20
CA ILE A 228 -10.87 18.09 4.47
C ILE A 228 -11.36 18.93 5.64
N GLU A 229 -12.52 19.58 5.49
CA GLU A 229 -13.26 20.24 6.57
C GLU A 229 -14.76 19.95 6.42
N LYS A 230 -15.41 19.63 7.53
CA LYS A 230 -16.86 19.35 7.60
C LYS A 230 -17.34 18.31 6.57
N GLY A 231 -16.52 17.28 6.34
CA GLY A 231 -16.85 16.22 5.38
C GLY A 231 -16.69 16.58 3.91
N GLU A 232 -16.03 17.70 3.59
CA GLU A 232 -15.82 18.17 2.22
C GLU A 232 -14.35 18.47 1.95
N ILE A 233 -13.92 18.30 0.69
CA ILE A 233 -12.60 18.71 0.23
C ILE A 233 -12.60 20.23 0.04
N CYS A 234 -11.72 20.96 0.78
CA CYS A 234 -11.67 22.41 0.76
C CYS A 234 -10.62 22.96 -0.19
N HIS A 235 -9.39 22.45 -0.13
CA HIS A 235 -8.29 22.95 -0.95
C HIS A 235 -7.15 21.94 -1.04
N PRO A 236 -6.31 22.02 -2.09
CA PRO A 236 -5.10 21.21 -2.16
C PRO A 236 -4.03 21.69 -1.17
N VAL A 237 -3.19 20.74 -0.74
CA VAL A 237 -2.09 20.94 0.20
C VAL A 237 -0.84 20.29 -0.36
N GLU A 238 0.28 20.99 -0.26
CA GLU A 238 1.61 20.48 -0.63
C GLU A 238 2.68 20.92 0.37
N GLU A 239 3.90 20.40 0.20
CA GLU A 239 5.06 20.70 1.04
C GLU A 239 4.80 20.48 2.54
N VAL A 240 4.05 19.44 2.86
CA VAL A 240 3.81 18.97 4.23
C VAL A 240 4.47 17.63 4.47
N THR A 241 4.68 17.30 5.73
CA THR A 241 5.15 15.97 6.15
C THR A 241 4.05 15.28 6.93
N VAL A 242 3.75 14.03 6.58
CA VAL A 242 2.94 13.14 7.41
C VAL A 242 3.89 12.33 8.30
N ALA A 243 3.72 12.46 9.62
CA ALA A 243 4.61 11.85 10.60
C ALA A 243 3.86 11.05 11.67
N GLY A 244 4.52 9.99 12.15
CA GLY A 244 4.01 9.10 13.20
C GLY A 244 4.96 7.93 13.45
N ASN A 245 4.45 6.90 14.10
CA ASN A 245 5.13 5.62 14.22
C ASN A 245 4.28 4.51 13.60
N LEU A 246 4.87 3.63 12.80
CA LEU A 246 4.14 2.58 12.07
C LEU A 246 3.38 1.62 12.99
N LYS A 247 3.84 1.39 14.24
CA LYS A 247 3.08 0.59 15.21
C LYS A 247 1.74 1.24 15.55
N ASP A 248 1.77 2.56 15.76
CA ASP A 248 0.58 3.34 16.09
C ASP A 248 -0.29 3.53 14.85
N ILE A 249 0.32 3.81 13.69
CA ILE A 249 -0.39 3.91 12.40
C ILE A 249 -1.21 2.64 12.13
N PHE A 250 -0.62 1.46 12.31
CA PHE A 250 -1.32 0.21 12.07
C PHE A 250 -2.44 -0.05 13.09
N ARG A 251 -2.24 0.31 14.36
CA ARG A 251 -3.25 0.16 15.42
C ARG A 251 -4.40 1.15 15.30
N ASN A 252 -4.12 2.33 14.76
CA ASN A 252 -5.09 3.42 14.64
C ASN A 252 -5.79 3.45 13.27
N ILE A 253 -5.74 2.35 12.50
CA ILE A 253 -6.59 2.22 11.32
C ILE A 253 -8.04 2.17 11.77
N VAL A 254 -8.83 3.13 11.26
CA VAL A 254 -10.26 3.26 11.58
C VAL A 254 -11.13 2.59 10.54
N ALA A 255 -10.73 2.66 9.28
CA ALA A 255 -11.48 2.05 8.18
C ALA A 255 -10.57 1.68 7.00
N VAL A 256 -11.00 0.67 6.25
CA VAL A 256 -10.43 0.26 4.97
C VAL A 256 -11.50 0.38 3.91
N GLY A 257 -11.21 1.08 2.81
CA GLY A 257 -12.15 1.39 1.75
C GLY A 257 -12.52 0.19 0.87
N ASN A 258 -13.72 0.26 0.28
CA ASN A 258 -14.18 -0.69 -0.72
C ASN A 258 -13.72 -0.33 -2.17
N ASP A 259 -13.01 0.78 -2.32
CA ASP A 259 -12.42 1.32 -3.55
C ASP A 259 -11.08 0.65 -3.92
N ILE A 260 -11.04 -0.68 -3.98
CA ILE A 260 -9.83 -1.48 -4.07
C ILE A 260 -9.05 -1.21 -5.37
N ASP A 261 -7.78 -0.80 -5.26
CA ASP A 261 -6.85 -0.76 -6.40
C ASP A 261 -6.31 -2.17 -6.71
N VAL A 262 -6.70 -2.71 -7.86
CA VAL A 262 -6.32 -4.05 -8.35
C VAL A 262 -5.21 -4.04 -9.40
N ARG A 263 -4.68 -2.87 -9.76
CA ARG A 263 -3.67 -2.69 -10.82
C ARG A 263 -2.28 -3.19 -10.44
N ARG A 264 -2.08 -3.56 -9.16
CA ARG A 264 -0.81 -4.03 -8.58
C ARG A 264 -0.98 -5.40 -7.92
N SER A 265 0.13 -5.95 -7.44
CA SER A 265 0.14 -7.19 -6.64
C SER A 265 -0.38 -6.98 -5.21
N THR A 266 -0.38 -5.76 -4.71
CA THR A 266 -1.03 -5.38 -3.45
C THR A 266 -2.41 -4.80 -3.77
N ARG A 267 -3.44 -5.37 -3.19
CA ARG A 267 -4.85 -5.04 -3.39
C ARG A 267 -5.37 -4.36 -2.14
N CYS A 268 -5.62 -3.07 -2.23
CA CYS A 268 -5.93 -2.24 -1.07
C CYS A 268 -6.90 -1.13 -1.50
N GLY A 269 -7.93 -0.89 -0.71
CA GLY A 269 -8.74 0.31 -0.77
C GLY A 269 -8.07 1.49 -0.05
N SER A 270 -8.72 2.63 -0.02
CA SER A 270 -8.29 3.76 0.79
C SER A 270 -8.23 3.36 2.27
N ILE A 271 -7.28 3.89 3.02
CA ILE A 271 -7.12 3.60 4.46
C ILE A 271 -7.24 4.89 5.26
N LEU A 272 -8.18 4.91 6.19
CA LEU A 272 -8.32 5.97 7.18
C LEU A 272 -7.55 5.60 8.45
N VAL A 273 -6.64 6.48 8.87
CA VAL A 273 -5.85 6.37 10.10
C VAL A 273 -6.12 7.58 10.96
N ASP A 274 -6.38 7.38 12.25
CA ASP A 274 -6.59 8.48 13.20
C ASP A 274 -5.27 8.99 13.80
N GLY A 275 -5.22 10.29 14.09
CA GLY A 275 -4.23 10.92 14.96
C GLY A 275 -2.81 11.05 14.39
N LEU A 276 -2.64 11.25 13.07
CA LEU A 276 -1.32 11.52 12.48
C LEU A 276 -0.94 13.01 12.54
N THR A 277 0.34 13.28 12.69
CA THR A 277 0.87 14.64 12.63
C THR A 277 1.09 15.06 11.17
N ILE A 278 0.49 16.17 10.80
CA ILE A 278 0.79 16.91 9.57
C ILE A 278 1.68 18.08 9.97
N ALA A 279 2.92 18.10 9.50
CA ALA A 279 3.86 19.18 9.75
C ALA A 279 4.03 19.99 8.45
N GLY A 280 3.61 21.24 8.45
CA GLY A 280 3.69 22.14 7.29
C GLY A 280 4.51 23.39 7.60
N GLU A 281 4.13 24.15 8.62
CA GLU A 281 4.84 25.37 9.10
C GLU A 281 4.99 25.34 10.61
#